data_f2d14adb9cb1dc6cd4285d776ec604d4
#
_entry.id   f2d14adb9cb1dc6cd4285d776ec604d4
#
_cell.length_a   1.000
_cell.length_b   1.000
_cell.length_c   1.000
_cell.angle_alpha   90.00
_cell.angle_beta   90.00
_cell.angle_gamma   90.00
#
_symmetry.space_group_name_H-M   'P 1'
#
loop_
_entity.id
_entity.type
_entity.pdbx_description
1 polymer ?
#
loop_
_entity_poly.entity_id
_entity_poly.type
_entity_poly.pdbx_seq_one_letter_code
_entity_poly.pdbx_strand_id
1 'polypeptide(L)'
;MWLAMNLRNIYDSRRIWKIALILVSIVMVAGFLRISNNLVSDLAAQERDRMEIWADATKELAAMSNEPVPDENGVITTADIDFLFSIIERNHNIPVLLVDDADHILQYRNFSLPEPVDSLNPLDLSKENEQYLQSKLSKLKHSRNKIDIKIDASTTQHLYYEDSDILRRLAYYPYIQLGVLLLFLAI
;
A
#
# COMPACT_ATOMS: atom_id res chain seq x y z
N MET A 1 60.37 12.59 29.66
CA MET A 1 60.21 11.81 28.40
C MET A 1 59.13 10.74 28.47
N TRP A 2 58.92 10.05 29.60
CA TRP A 2 57.89 9.00 29.81
C TRP A 2 56.44 9.52 29.85
N LEU A 3 56.19 10.72 30.42
CA LEU A 3 54.83 11.32 30.51
C LEU A 3 54.27 11.75 29.16
N ALA A 4 55.10 12.20 28.23
CA ALA A 4 54.65 12.64 26.90
C ALA A 4 54.22 11.47 25.97
N MET A 5 54.84 10.28 26.20
CA MET A 5 54.51 9.08 25.43
C MET A 5 53.17 8.47 25.83
N ASN A 6 52.80 8.58 27.11
CA ASN A 6 51.51 8.09 27.62
C ASN A 6 50.32 8.96 27.19
N LEU A 7 50.50 10.28 27.10
CA LEU A 7 49.46 11.22 26.67
C LEU A 7 49.13 11.04 25.17
N ARG A 8 50.15 10.75 24.34
CA ARG A 8 49.96 10.51 22.90
C ARG A 8 49.17 9.20 22.65
N ASN A 9 49.44 8.17 23.42
CA ASN A 9 48.70 6.89 23.33
C ASN A 9 47.25 7.02 23.78
N ILE A 10 46.95 7.85 24.78
CA ILE A 10 45.57 8.09 25.25
C ILE A 10 44.80 8.94 24.23
N TYR A 11 45.46 9.88 23.55
CA TYR A 11 44.82 10.73 22.54
C TYR A 11 44.51 9.93 21.25
N ASP A 12 45.43 9.09 20.81
CA ASP A 12 45.23 8.18 19.66
C ASP A 12 44.17 7.12 19.96
N SER A 13 44.11 6.59 21.17
CA SER A 13 43.08 5.66 21.61
C SER A 13 41.68 6.30 21.54
N ARG A 14 41.50 7.51 22.02
CA ARG A 14 40.20 8.24 21.95
C ARG A 14 39.76 8.50 20.51
N ARG A 15 40.67 8.80 19.60
CA ARG A 15 40.39 9.01 18.19
C ARG A 15 39.96 7.71 17.49
N ILE A 16 40.63 6.61 17.79
CA ILE A 16 40.32 5.29 17.27
C ILE A 16 38.92 4.86 17.73
N TRP A 17 38.58 5.05 19.02
CA TRP A 17 37.26 4.75 19.55
C TRP A 17 36.13 5.56 18.90
N LYS A 18 36.34 6.84 18.62
CA LYS A 18 35.39 7.68 17.89
C LYS A 18 35.15 7.16 16.49
N ILE A 19 36.22 6.82 15.74
CA ILE A 19 36.13 6.28 14.40
C ILE A 19 35.42 4.91 14.41
N ALA A 20 35.75 4.05 15.36
CA ALA A 20 35.10 2.75 15.51
C ALA A 20 33.60 2.88 15.80
N LEU A 21 33.19 3.82 16.67
CA LEU A 21 31.79 4.09 16.96
C LEU A 21 31.03 4.59 15.72
N ILE A 22 31.63 5.48 14.93
CA ILE A 22 31.05 5.97 13.67
C ILE A 22 30.87 4.83 12.68
N LEU A 23 31.88 3.97 12.50
CA LEU A 23 31.80 2.80 11.62
C LEU A 23 30.70 1.84 12.05
N VAL A 24 30.62 1.52 13.35
CA VAL A 24 29.56 0.64 13.90
C VAL A 24 28.18 1.25 13.66
N SER A 25 28.02 2.58 13.87
CA SER A 25 26.77 3.27 13.61
C SER A 25 26.36 3.20 12.14
N ILE A 26 27.30 3.39 11.21
CA ILE A 26 27.04 3.29 9.76
C ILE A 26 26.61 1.86 9.39
N VAL A 27 27.30 0.83 9.89
CA VAL A 27 26.97 -0.57 9.62
C VAL A 27 25.59 -0.92 10.18
N MET A 28 25.28 -0.46 11.40
CA MET A 28 23.97 -0.68 12.03
C MET A 28 22.84 -0.02 11.24
N VAL A 29 23.01 1.22 10.80
CA VAL A 29 22.01 1.91 9.97
C VAL A 29 21.84 1.24 8.62
N ALA A 30 22.93 0.86 7.95
CA ALA A 30 22.86 0.14 6.67
C ALA A 30 22.12 -1.21 6.80
N GLY A 31 22.38 -1.96 7.87
CA GLY A 31 21.67 -3.19 8.18
C GLY A 31 20.17 -2.95 8.41
N PHE A 32 19.84 -1.92 9.18
CA PHE A 32 18.45 -1.56 9.45
C PHE A 32 17.71 -1.09 8.18
N LEU A 33 18.34 -0.27 7.34
CA LEU A 33 17.78 0.16 6.06
C LEU A 33 17.43 -1.05 5.17
N ARG A 34 18.32 -2.06 5.12
CA ARG A 34 18.08 -3.27 4.34
C ARG A 34 16.90 -4.08 4.88
N ILE A 35 16.83 -4.26 6.20
CA ILE A 35 15.71 -4.98 6.84
C ILE A 35 14.39 -4.23 6.61
N SER A 36 14.39 -2.91 6.77
CA SER A 36 13.22 -2.08 6.55
C SER A 36 12.72 -2.14 5.11
N ASN A 37 13.62 -2.07 4.12
CA ASN A 37 13.24 -2.19 2.72
C ASN A 37 12.65 -3.57 2.38
N ASN A 38 13.20 -4.64 2.92
CA ASN A 38 12.64 -5.98 2.72
C ASN A 38 11.23 -6.06 3.32
N LEU A 39 11.04 -5.55 4.54
CA LEU A 39 9.73 -5.55 5.21
C LEU A 39 8.68 -4.76 4.42
N VAL A 40 9.04 -3.58 3.90
CA VAL A 40 8.15 -2.77 3.04
C VAL A 40 7.78 -3.55 1.78
N SER A 41 8.75 -4.22 1.13
CA SER A 41 8.50 -5.04 -0.06
C SER A 41 7.58 -6.23 0.22
N ASP A 42 7.79 -6.91 1.34
CA ASP A 42 6.97 -8.06 1.74
C ASP A 42 5.53 -7.64 2.06
N LEU A 43 5.35 -6.49 2.73
CA LEU A 43 4.03 -5.93 2.99
C LEU A 43 3.33 -5.48 1.71
N ALA A 44 4.05 -4.87 0.77
CA ALA A 44 3.49 -4.49 -0.53
C ALA A 44 3.03 -5.72 -1.32
N ALA A 45 3.77 -6.83 -1.27
CA ALA A 45 3.37 -8.08 -1.88
C ALA A 45 2.09 -8.65 -1.23
N GLN A 46 2.00 -8.63 0.11
CA GLN A 46 0.78 -9.05 0.83
C GLN A 46 -0.44 -8.19 0.52
N GLU A 47 -0.25 -6.87 0.35
CA GLU A 47 -1.35 -5.99 -0.06
C GLU A 47 -1.80 -6.31 -1.48
N ARG A 48 -0.87 -6.60 -2.39
CA ARG A 48 -1.19 -7.05 -3.74
C ARG A 48 -1.99 -8.35 -3.75
N ASP A 49 -1.56 -9.37 -3.01
CA ASP A 49 -2.27 -10.65 -2.89
C ASP A 49 -3.71 -10.44 -2.40
N ARG A 50 -3.91 -9.56 -1.42
CA ARG A 50 -5.25 -9.20 -0.95
C ARG A 50 -6.09 -8.53 -2.04
N MET A 51 -5.50 -7.68 -2.84
CA MET A 51 -6.21 -7.01 -3.94
C MET A 51 -6.51 -7.96 -5.09
N GLU A 52 -5.69 -8.97 -5.33
CA GLU A 52 -5.98 -10.05 -6.28
C GLU A 52 -7.18 -10.87 -5.82
N ILE A 53 -7.26 -11.26 -4.54
CA ILE A 53 -8.43 -11.95 -3.97
C ILE A 53 -9.68 -11.06 -4.06
N TRP A 54 -9.55 -9.76 -3.82
CA TRP A 54 -10.64 -8.79 -3.96
C TRP A 54 -11.12 -8.70 -5.41
N ALA A 55 -10.19 -8.67 -6.37
CA ALA A 55 -10.50 -8.64 -7.79
C ALA A 55 -11.21 -9.92 -8.26
N ASP A 56 -10.77 -11.08 -7.79
CA ASP A 56 -11.41 -12.37 -8.09
C ASP A 56 -12.84 -12.42 -7.52
N ALA A 57 -13.05 -11.95 -6.28
CA ALA A 57 -14.40 -11.87 -5.71
C ALA A 57 -15.31 -10.93 -6.51
N THR A 58 -14.78 -9.77 -6.98
CA THR A 58 -15.52 -8.83 -7.81
C THR A 58 -15.88 -9.44 -9.17
N LYS A 59 -14.96 -10.19 -9.77
CA LYS A 59 -15.19 -10.90 -11.03
C LYS A 59 -16.32 -11.93 -10.89
N GLU A 60 -16.28 -12.75 -9.84
CA GLU A 60 -17.31 -13.75 -9.58
C GLU A 60 -18.68 -13.11 -9.36
N LEU A 61 -18.77 -12.02 -8.59
CA LEU A 61 -20.02 -11.28 -8.42
C LEU A 61 -20.57 -10.73 -9.73
N ALA A 62 -19.70 -10.20 -10.59
CA ALA A 62 -20.10 -9.69 -11.89
C ALA A 62 -20.59 -10.81 -12.81
N ALA A 63 -19.94 -11.98 -12.79
CA ALA A 63 -20.37 -13.16 -13.55
C ALA A 63 -21.75 -13.66 -13.10
N MET A 64 -22.00 -13.72 -11.78
CA MET A 64 -23.29 -14.09 -11.22
C MET A 64 -24.42 -13.11 -11.57
N SER A 65 -24.07 -11.83 -11.77
CA SER A 65 -25.07 -10.81 -12.17
C SER A 65 -25.46 -10.93 -13.65
N ASN A 66 -24.55 -11.41 -14.51
CA ASN A 66 -24.77 -11.50 -15.94
C ASN A 66 -25.40 -12.82 -16.38
N GLU A 67 -25.08 -13.92 -15.72
CA GLU A 67 -25.70 -15.23 -15.94
C GLU A 67 -25.88 -15.91 -14.57
N PRO A 68 -27.12 -15.95 -14.01
CA PRO A 68 -27.37 -16.74 -12.83
C PRO A 68 -27.14 -18.21 -13.18
N VAL A 69 -26.01 -18.77 -12.76
CA VAL A 69 -25.72 -20.20 -12.88
C VAL A 69 -26.49 -20.91 -11.76
N PRO A 70 -27.59 -21.64 -12.09
CA PRO A 70 -28.25 -22.47 -11.10
C PRO A 70 -27.28 -23.59 -10.68
N ASP A 71 -27.20 -23.90 -9.38
CA ASP A 71 -26.63 -25.17 -8.94
C ASP A 71 -27.38 -26.37 -9.54
N GLU A 72 -26.92 -27.62 -9.31
CA GLU A 72 -27.61 -28.82 -9.75
C GLU A 72 -29.11 -28.91 -9.28
N ASN A 73 -29.51 -28.03 -8.34
CA ASN A 73 -30.87 -27.90 -7.80
C ASN A 73 -31.56 -26.60 -8.25
N GLY A 74 -30.95 -25.77 -9.08
CA GLY A 74 -31.53 -24.54 -9.64
C GLY A 74 -31.55 -23.34 -8.69
N VAL A 75 -30.76 -23.34 -7.62
CA VAL A 75 -30.73 -22.27 -6.61
C VAL A 75 -29.31 -21.69 -6.56
N ILE A 76 -29.16 -20.40 -6.88
CA ILE A 76 -27.98 -19.63 -6.47
C ILE A 76 -28.06 -19.52 -4.96
N THR A 77 -27.12 -20.10 -4.24
CA THR A 77 -27.10 -20.05 -2.79
C THR A 77 -26.73 -18.64 -2.37
N THR A 78 -27.63 -17.94 -1.65
CA THR A 78 -27.34 -16.61 -1.04
C THR A 78 -26.05 -16.65 -0.21
N ALA A 79 -25.68 -17.82 0.31
CA ALA A 79 -24.43 -18.01 1.05
C ALA A 79 -23.16 -17.73 0.24
N ASP A 80 -23.14 -18.04 -1.07
CA ASP A 80 -21.98 -17.78 -1.93
C ASP A 80 -21.82 -16.29 -2.21
N ILE A 81 -22.94 -15.62 -2.46
CA ILE A 81 -22.98 -14.16 -2.65
C ILE A 81 -22.54 -13.44 -1.37
N ASP A 82 -23.05 -13.83 -0.21
CA ASP A 82 -22.69 -13.26 1.09
C ASP A 82 -21.19 -13.46 1.39
N PHE A 83 -20.64 -14.62 1.01
CA PHE A 83 -19.21 -14.87 1.16
C PHE A 83 -18.37 -13.92 0.30
N LEU A 84 -18.70 -13.74 -0.98
CA LEU A 84 -18.00 -12.82 -1.88
C LEU A 84 -18.09 -11.37 -1.40
N PHE A 85 -19.27 -10.92 -0.97
CA PHE A 85 -19.42 -9.61 -0.35
C PHE A 85 -18.55 -9.46 0.90
N SER A 86 -18.47 -10.51 1.74
CA SER A 86 -17.62 -10.47 2.93
C SER A 86 -16.13 -10.25 2.61
N ILE A 87 -15.64 -10.80 1.50
CA ILE A 87 -14.26 -10.57 1.02
C ILE A 87 -14.07 -9.09 0.65
N ILE A 88 -15.01 -8.54 -0.11
CA ILE A 88 -14.96 -7.14 -0.54
C ILE A 88 -15.05 -6.20 0.66
N GLU A 89 -15.91 -6.48 1.62
CA GLU A 89 -16.10 -5.66 2.81
C GLU A 89 -14.92 -5.69 3.78
N ARG A 90 -14.16 -6.79 3.82
CA ARG A 90 -12.96 -6.91 4.69
C ARG A 90 -11.81 -5.96 4.32
N ASN A 91 -11.86 -5.34 3.17
CA ASN A 91 -10.90 -4.30 2.84
C ASN A 91 -11.26 -2.99 3.57
N HIS A 92 -10.61 -2.76 4.73
CA HIS A 92 -10.85 -1.57 5.57
C HIS A 92 -9.74 -0.52 5.47
N ASN A 93 -8.61 -0.83 4.83
CA ASN A 93 -7.40 0.00 4.92
C ASN A 93 -6.70 0.29 3.60
N ILE A 94 -7.01 -0.44 2.52
CA ILE A 94 -6.41 -0.20 1.21
C ILE A 94 -7.40 0.62 0.38
N PRO A 95 -7.04 1.87 -0.04
CA PRO A 95 -7.90 2.66 -0.91
C PRO A 95 -7.98 2.04 -2.31
N VAL A 96 -9.20 1.88 -2.84
CA VAL A 96 -9.47 1.15 -4.07
C VAL A 96 -10.39 1.96 -4.98
N LEU A 97 -10.08 1.98 -6.29
CA LEU A 97 -10.92 2.47 -7.37
C LEU A 97 -11.13 1.36 -8.39
N LEU A 98 -12.38 1.01 -8.64
CA LEU A 98 -12.78 0.13 -9.73
C LEU A 98 -13.34 1.00 -10.86
N VAL A 99 -12.82 0.84 -12.06
CA VAL A 99 -13.25 1.62 -13.23
C VAL A 99 -13.49 0.71 -14.44
N ASP A 100 -14.27 1.20 -15.40
CA ASP A 100 -14.44 0.56 -16.69
C ASP A 100 -13.33 0.95 -17.68
N ASP A 101 -13.38 0.42 -18.91
CA ASP A 101 -12.46 0.74 -20.00
C ASP A 101 -12.50 2.22 -20.43
N ALA A 102 -13.58 2.94 -20.10
CA ALA A 102 -13.74 4.38 -20.39
C ALA A 102 -13.34 5.27 -19.20
N ASP A 103 -12.78 4.73 -18.13
CA ASP A 103 -12.38 5.39 -16.89
C ASP A 103 -13.56 5.94 -16.04
N HIS A 104 -14.77 5.43 -16.26
CA HIS A 104 -15.85 5.74 -15.34
C HIS A 104 -15.67 4.96 -14.05
N ILE A 105 -15.84 5.65 -12.93
CA ILE A 105 -15.69 5.05 -11.60
C ILE A 105 -16.94 4.21 -11.32
N LEU A 106 -16.76 2.91 -11.24
CA LEU A 106 -17.81 1.94 -10.92
C LEU A 106 -17.96 1.74 -9.40
N GLN A 107 -16.84 1.81 -8.69
CA GLN A 107 -16.80 1.65 -7.23
C GLN A 107 -15.55 2.32 -6.67
N TYR A 108 -15.66 2.86 -5.46
CA TYR A 108 -14.52 3.33 -4.69
C TYR A 108 -14.65 2.89 -3.23
N ARG A 109 -13.52 2.75 -2.54
CA ARG A 109 -13.50 2.38 -1.13
C ARG A 109 -12.26 2.95 -0.42
N ASN A 110 -12.40 3.27 0.87
CA ASN A 110 -11.33 3.73 1.77
C ASN A 110 -10.62 5.04 1.33
N PHE A 111 -11.23 5.84 0.46
CA PHE A 111 -10.78 7.19 0.20
C PHE A 111 -11.44 8.17 1.17
N SER A 112 -10.64 9.10 1.72
CA SER A 112 -11.17 10.24 2.48
C SER A 112 -11.64 11.30 1.50
N LEU A 113 -12.95 11.34 1.25
CA LEU A 113 -13.53 12.30 0.34
C LEU A 113 -13.59 13.70 0.95
N PRO A 114 -13.47 14.77 0.12
CA PRO A 114 -13.61 16.15 0.57
C PRO A 114 -14.99 16.46 1.18
N GLU A 115 -16.06 15.93 0.59
CA GLU A 115 -17.43 16.12 1.03
C GLU A 115 -18.08 14.81 1.50
N PRO A 116 -19.01 14.89 2.47
CA PRO A 116 -19.75 13.73 2.93
C PRO A 116 -20.61 13.14 1.80
N VAL A 117 -20.74 11.84 1.75
CA VAL A 117 -21.53 11.10 0.77
C VAL A 117 -22.72 10.45 1.47
N ASP A 118 -23.86 10.40 0.77
CA ASP A 118 -25.04 9.68 1.23
C ASP A 118 -24.73 8.17 1.28
N SER A 119 -24.89 7.59 2.46
CA SER A 119 -24.66 6.15 2.68
C SER A 119 -25.62 5.26 1.88
N LEU A 120 -26.77 5.79 1.47
CA LEU A 120 -27.76 5.05 0.67
C LEU A 120 -27.43 5.07 -0.83
N ASN A 121 -26.71 6.13 -1.28
CA ASN A 121 -26.33 6.31 -2.68
C ASN A 121 -24.83 6.69 -2.78
N PRO A 122 -23.92 5.78 -2.48
CA PRO A 122 -22.49 6.09 -2.39
C PRO A 122 -21.86 6.51 -3.73
N LEU A 123 -22.51 6.27 -4.86
CA LEU A 123 -22.05 6.66 -6.20
C LEU A 123 -22.64 7.99 -6.68
N ASP A 124 -23.61 8.58 -5.95
CA ASP A 124 -24.08 9.93 -6.21
C ASP A 124 -23.08 10.94 -5.63
N LEU A 125 -22.00 11.15 -6.39
CA LEU A 125 -20.88 11.98 -5.98
C LEU A 125 -21.11 13.45 -6.31
N SER A 126 -20.73 14.32 -5.37
CA SER A 126 -20.60 15.75 -5.68
C SER A 126 -19.49 15.98 -6.72
N LYS A 127 -19.54 17.10 -7.44
CA LYS A 127 -18.47 17.45 -8.41
C LYS A 127 -17.09 17.48 -7.77
N GLU A 128 -17.00 17.88 -6.51
CA GLU A 128 -15.75 18.00 -5.78
C GLU A 128 -15.17 16.60 -5.45
N ASN A 129 -16.03 15.68 -5.02
CA ASN A 129 -15.67 14.28 -4.80
C ASN A 129 -15.28 13.57 -6.10
N GLU A 130 -16.02 13.80 -7.19
CA GLU A 130 -15.73 13.25 -8.50
C GLU A 130 -14.36 13.72 -9.02
N GLN A 131 -14.08 15.03 -8.96
CA GLN A 131 -12.80 15.60 -9.35
C GLN A 131 -11.64 15.05 -8.49
N TYR A 132 -11.87 14.88 -7.20
CA TYR A 132 -10.89 14.28 -6.29
C TYR A 132 -10.55 12.85 -6.70
N LEU A 133 -11.56 12.00 -6.93
CA LEU A 133 -11.36 10.60 -7.32
C LEU A 133 -10.72 10.48 -8.71
N GLN A 134 -11.10 11.33 -9.67
CA GLN A 134 -10.47 11.39 -10.99
C GLN A 134 -8.99 11.83 -10.90
N SER A 135 -8.67 12.77 -10.04
CA SER A 135 -7.29 13.16 -9.75
C SER A 135 -6.49 12.00 -9.16
N LYS A 136 -7.11 11.21 -8.27
CA LYS A 136 -6.51 10.00 -7.71
C LYS A 136 -6.29 8.94 -8.78
N LEU A 137 -7.30 8.66 -9.61
CA LEU A 137 -7.22 7.72 -10.72
C LEU A 137 -6.07 8.09 -11.67
N SER A 138 -5.94 9.35 -12.05
CA SER A 138 -4.87 9.80 -12.95
C SER A 138 -3.46 9.52 -12.39
N LYS A 139 -3.27 9.63 -11.07
CA LYS A 139 -2.01 9.28 -10.39
C LYS A 139 -1.80 7.77 -10.34
N LEU A 140 -2.85 7.01 -10.03
CA LEU A 140 -2.80 5.56 -9.90
C LEU A 140 -2.53 4.86 -11.23
N LYS A 141 -2.96 5.42 -12.34
CA LYS A 141 -2.63 4.92 -13.69
C LYS A 141 -1.13 4.86 -13.99
N HIS A 142 -0.34 5.70 -13.34
CA HIS A 142 1.12 5.70 -13.46
C HIS A 142 1.82 4.81 -12.42
N SER A 143 1.06 4.21 -11.52
CA SER A 143 1.57 3.30 -10.48
C SER A 143 1.60 1.85 -11.00
N ARG A 144 2.25 0.97 -10.21
CA ARG A 144 2.24 -0.47 -10.46
C ARG A 144 1.03 -1.18 -9.84
N ASN A 145 0.21 -0.45 -9.09
CA ASN A 145 -0.88 -0.98 -8.30
C ASN A 145 -2.17 -1.06 -9.14
N LYS A 146 -2.13 -1.87 -10.19
CA LYS A 146 -3.23 -2.14 -11.11
C LYS A 146 -3.46 -3.63 -11.26
N ILE A 147 -4.73 -4.04 -11.29
CA ILE A 147 -5.18 -5.40 -11.59
C ILE A 147 -6.30 -5.31 -12.63
N ASP A 148 -6.16 -6.05 -13.73
CA ASP A 148 -7.18 -6.09 -14.78
C ASP A 148 -8.12 -7.26 -14.51
N ILE A 149 -9.42 -6.96 -14.38
CA ILE A 149 -10.49 -7.91 -14.10
C ILE A 149 -11.26 -8.15 -15.40
N LYS A 150 -11.04 -9.29 -16.03
CA LYS A 150 -11.80 -9.70 -17.23
C LYS A 150 -13.12 -10.29 -16.79
N ILE A 151 -14.22 -9.58 -17.03
CA ILE A 151 -15.58 -10.02 -16.70
C ILE A 151 -16.09 -10.99 -17.77
N ASP A 152 -15.97 -10.58 -19.07
CA ASP A 152 -16.33 -11.39 -20.21
C ASP A 152 -15.37 -11.13 -21.39
N ALA A 153 -15.71 -11.63 -22.60
CA ALA A 153 -14.86 -11.47 -23.79
C ALA A 153 -14.74 -10.01 -24.27
N SER A 154 -15.66 -9.13 -23.87
CA SER A 154 -15.76 -7.74 -24.35
C SER A 154 -15.58 -6.71 -23.24
N THR A 155 -15.70 -7.11 -21.97
CA THR A 155 -15.76 -6.20 -20.83
C THR A 155 -14.59 -6.48 -19.89
N THR A 156 -13.74 -5.46 -19.71
CA THR A 156 -12.67 -5.48 -18.72
C THR A 156 -12.90 -4.34 -17.73
N GLN A 157 -12.72 -4.61 -16.47
CA GLN A 157 -12.67 -3.61 -15.42
C GLN A 157 -11.24 -3.48 -14.91
N HIS A 158 -10.88 -2.32 -14.43
CA HIS A 158 -9.56 -2.02 -13.93
C HIS A 158 -9.63 -1.65 -12.46
N LEU A 159 -8.99 -2.45 -11.63
CA LEU A 159 -8.84 -2.20 -10.21
C LEU A 159 -7.53 -1.44 -9.99
N TYR A 160 -7.62 -0.22 -9.50
CA TYR A 160 -6.48 0.59 -9.04
C TYR A 160 -6.53 0.70 -7.52
N TYR A 161 -5.37 0.64 -6.85
CA TYR A 161 -5.31 0.79 -5.41
C TYR A 161 -4.10 1.62 -4.96
N GLU A 162 -4.24 2.35 -3.85
CA GLU A 162 -3.13 3.02 -3.17
C GLU A 162 -2.54 2.09 -2.12
N ASP A 163 -1.27 2.28 -1.80
CA ASP A 163 -0.67 1.63 -0.64
C ASP A 163 -1.42 2.03 0.63
N SER A 164 -1.60 1.09 1.54
CA SER A 164 -2.25 1.39 2.82
C SER A 164 -1.47 2.44 3.61
N ASP A 165 -2.14 3.11 4.55
CA ASP A 165 -1.50 4.07 5.45
C ASP A 165 -0.33 3.45 6.22
N ILE A 166 -0.42 2.18 6.58
CA ILE A 166 0.63 1.44 7.28
C ILE A 166 1.85 1.29 6.39
N LEU A 167 1.67 0.80 5.17
CA LEU A 167 2.75 0.61 4.20
C LEU A 167 3.43 1.94 3.87
N ARG A 168 2.63 2.98 3.62
CA ARG A 168 3.13 4.33 3.34
C ARG A 168 3.95 4.89 4.50
N ARG A 169 3.50 4.75 5.75
CA ARG A 169 4.26 5.18 6.94
C ARG A 169 5.57 4.40 7.07
N LEU A 170 5.54 3.08 6.92
CA LEU A 170 6.74 2.25 7.00
C LEU A 170 7.79 2.63 5.95
N ALA A 171 7.37 3.01 4.74
CA ALA A 171 8.27 3.47 3.69
C ALA A 171 9.04 4.75 4.06
N TYR A 172 8.52 5.59 4.98
CA TYR A 172 9.21 6.81 5.44
C TYR A 172 10.21 6.57 6.58
N TYR A 173 10.11 5.49 7.36
CA TYR A 173 11.01 5.25 8.49
C TYR A 173 12.50 5.23 8.14
N PRO A 174 12.94 4.62 7.03
CA PRO A 174 14.35 4.66 6.61
C PRO A 174 14.90 6.07 6.44
N TYR A 175 14.11 6.98 5.88
CA TYR A 175 14.52 8.38 5.66
C TYR A 175 14.64 9.17 6.97
N ILE A 176 13.74 8.93 7.92
CA ILE A 176 13.80 9.53 9.26
C ILE A 176 15.09 9.10 9.96
N GLN A 177 15.43 7.81 9.91
CA GLN A 177 16.64 7.28 10.53
C GLN A 177 17.92 7.82 9.87
N LEU A 178 17.93 7.94 8.55
CA LEU A 178 19.03 8.57 7.84
C LEU A 178 19.22 10.02 8.30
N GLY A 179 18.11 10.77 8.46
CA GLY A 179 18.15 12.15 8.98
C GLY A 179 18.73 12.22 10.40
N VAL A 180 18.32 11.31 11.29
CA VAL A 180 18.86 11.24 12.67
C VAL A 180 20.36 10.91 12.66
N LEU A 181 20.79 9.96 11.82
CA LEU A 181 22.22 9.64 11.67
C LEU A 181 23.03 10.85 11.20
N LEU A 182 22.55 11.56 10.18
CA LEU A 182 23.24 12.76 9.66
C LEU A 182 23.34 13.84 10.74
N LEU A 183 22.29 14.04 11.52
CA LEU A 183 22.31 14.99 12.63
C LEU A 183 23.32 14.58 13.71
N PHE A 184 23.40 13.29 14.03
CA PHE A 184 24.38 12.77 14.99
C PHE A 184 25.83 12.92 14.51
N LEU A 185 26.07 12.78 13.19
CA LEU A 185 27.40 12.96 12.60
C LEU A 185 27.83 14.44 12.51
N ALA A 186 26.87 15.37 12.53
CA ALA A 186 27.12 16.82 12.47
C ALA A 186 27.50 17.44 13.82
N ILE A 187 27.26 16.75 14.94
CA ILE A 187 27.60 17.16 16.33
C ILE A 187 28.96 16.60 16.70
#